data_eb03f8a6fa2ff988a3022441b5f68282
#
_entry.id   eb03f8a6fa2ff988a3022441b5f68282
#
_cell.length_a   1.000
_cell.length_b   1.000
_cell.length_c   1.000
_cell.angle_alpha   90.00
_cell.angle_beta   90.00
_cell.angle_gamma   90.00
#
_symmetry.space_group_name_H-M   'P 1'
#
loop_
_entity.id
_entity.type
_entity.pdbx_description
1 polymer ?
#
loop_
_entity_poly.entity_id
_entity_poly.type
_entity_poly.pdbx_seq_one_letter_code
_entity_poly.pdbx_strand_id
1 'polypeptide(L)'
;IAPEQCFLDKFKKQKNLDYTTGDLVSPIADIHFDLHSIPLEENTYDVIFCNHVLEHVEDDHQCMTELYRIMKPGGWGIFQVPIDSTRTETYEDPTITDPDEREKHFWQYDHVRLFGRDYPEKLKAAGFKVDEYKFKDHFPKSKYEKVENEWESGRIKIKIGSIKRYL
;
A
#
# COMPACT_ATOMS: atom_id res chain seq x y z
N ILE A 1 4.17 6.80 -3.71
CA ILE A 1 2.97 6.69 -4.57
C ILE A 1 1.79 7.23 -3.78
N ALA A 2 0.83 7.90 -4.46
CA ALA A 2 -0.36 8.52 -3.86
C ALA A 2 0.02 9.40 -2.65
N PRO A 3 0.59 10.58 -2.89
CA PRO A 3 1.24 11.37 -1.86
C PRO A 3 0.27 11.84 -0.77
N GLU A 4 0.61 11.53 0.47
CA GLU A 4 -0.08 12.00 1.65
C GLU A 4 0.59 13.27 2.20
N GLN A 5 -0.20 14.29 2.57
CA GLN A 5 0.31 15.59 3.03
C GLN A 5 1.27 15.48 4.21
N CYS A 6 0.98 14.55 5.14
CA CYS A 6 1.83 14.34 6.32
C CYS A 6 3.27 13.87 5.99
N PHE A 7 3.43 13.09 4.91
CA PHE A 7 4.74 12.66 4.42
C PHE A 7 5.40 13.76 3.57
N LEU A 8 4.64 14.45 2.72
CA LEU A 8 5.13 15.58 1.94
C LEU A 8 5.81 16.63 2.81
N ASP A 9 5.12 17.11 3.84
CA ASP A 9 5.61 18.14 4.74
C ASP A 9 6.89 17.72 5.47
N LYS A 10 7.04 16.44 5.72
CA LYS A 10 8.17 15.87 6.45
C LYS A 10 9.36 15.56 5.56
N PHE A 11 9.12 14.90 4.42
CA PHE A 11 10.20 14.38 3.57
C PHE A 11 10.78 15.47 2.64
N LYS A 12 9.97 16.37 2.07
CA LYS A 12 10.48 17.50 1.26
C LYS A 12 11.39 18.46 2.04
N LYS A 13 11.36 18.45 3.38
CA LYS A 13 12.26 19.23 4.24
C LYS A 13 13.62 18.57 4.48
N GLN A 14 13.77 17.29 4.16
CA GLN A 14 15.02 16.55 4.38
C GLN A 14 15.99 16.77 3.23
N LYS A 15 17.10 17.48 3.49
CA LYS A 15 18.11 17.82 2.46
C LYS A 15 18.90 16.62 1.91
N ASN A 16 18.86 15.50 2.61
CA ASN A 16 19.52 14.25 2.25
C ASN A 16 18.60 13.26 1.51
N LEU A 17 17.37 13.65 1.20
CA LEU A 17 16.43 12.86 0.43
C LEU A 17 16.18 13.54 -0.94
N ASP A 18 16.26 12.75 -1.98
CA ASP A 18 15.67 13.06 -3.28
C ASP A 18 14.27 12.44 -3.28
N TYR A 19 13.27 13.26 -2.95
CA TYR A 19 11.89 12.80 -2.71
C TYR A 19 10.99 13.19 -3.86
N THR A 20 10.52 12.20 -4.59
CA THR A 20 9.59 12.33 -5.72
C THR A 20 8.25 11.69 -5.38
N THR A 21 7.17 12.33 -5.76
CA THR A 21 5.81 11.82 -5.60
C THR A 21 5.17 11.50 -6.93
N GLY A 22 4.48 10.36 -7.00
CA GLY A 22 3.76 9.90 -8.19
C GLY A 22 2.31 9.54 -7.88
N ASP A 23 1.40 9.90 -8.77
CA ASP A 23 -0.03 9.59 -8.68
C ASP A 23 -0.68 9.67 -10.06
N LEU A 24 -1.86 9.07 -10.22
CA LEU A 24 -2.58 9.14 -11.47
C LEU A 24 -3.13 10.56 -11.74
N VAL A 25 -3.72 11.21 -10.73
CA VAL A 25 -4.48 12.48 -10.89
C VAL A 25 -4.23 13.50 -9.79
N SER A 26 -3.54 13.16 -8.71
CA SER A 26 -3.38 14.03 -7.55
C SER A 26 -2.61 15.32 -7.90
N PRO A 27 -3.15 16.51 -7.64
CA PRO A 27 -2.50 17.79 -7.96
C PRO A 27 -1.25 18.08 -7.12
N ILE A 28 -0.97 17.29 -6.08
CA ILE A 28 0.22 17.43 -5.23
C ILE A 28 1.33 16.45 -5.61
N ALA A 29 1.11 15.61 -6.63
CA ALA A 29 2.14 14.73 -7.16
C ALA A 29 3.11 15.49 -8.06
N ASP A 30 4.39 15.12 -7.99
CA ASP A 30 5.43 15.71 -8.84
C ASP A 30 5.37 15.15 -10.27
N ILE A 31 4.92 13.88 -10.42
CA ILE A 31 4.73 13.19 -11.70
C ILE A 31 3.41 12.43 -11.73
N HIS A 32 2.79 12.38 -12.91
CA HIS A 32 1.53 11.68 -13.12
C HIS A 32 1.72 10.45 -14.02
N PHE A 33 1.26 9.30 -13.55
CA PHE A 33 1.29 8.04 -14.30
C PHE A 33 0.29 7.03 -13.76
N ASP A 34 -0.05 6.07 -14.60
CA ASP A 34 -0.75 4.86 -14.20
C ASP A 34 0.23 3.86 -13.57
N LEU A 35 -0.12 3.31 -12.42
CA LEU A 35 0.72 2.37 -11.68
C LEU A 35 0.97 1.05 -12.45
N HIS A 36 0.09 0.71 -13.42
CA HIS A 36 0.29 -0.44 -14.31
C HIS A 36 1.45 -0.25 -15.30
N SER A 37 1.89 1.00 -15.53
CA SER A 37 2.99 1.32 -16.46
C SER A 37 3.71 2.58 -15.99
N ILE A 38 4.67 2.40 -15.10
CA ILE A 38 5.42 3.52 -14.51
C ILE A 38 6.49 3.99 -15.48
N PRO A 39 6.46 5.25 -15.97
CA PRO A 39 7.39 5.79 -16.96
C PRO A 39 8.74 6.18 -16.34
N LEU A 40 9.30 5.31 -15.55
CA LEU A 40 10.58 5.49 -14.85
C LEU A 40 11.49 4.30 -15.12
N GLU A 41 12.78 4.54 -15.12
CA GLU A 41 13.80 3.51 -15.33
C GLU A 41 13.76 2.47 -14.18
N GLU A 42 14.19 1.26 -14.50
CA GLU A 42 14.40 0.23 -13.48
C GLU A 42 15.47 0.66 -12.45
N ASN A 43 15.41 0.11 -11.26
CA ASN A 43 16.42 0.34 -10.21
C ASN A 43 16.67 1.84 -9.91
N THR A 44 15.62 2.65 -9.88
CA THR A 44 15.71 4.10 -9.67
C THR A 44 15.64 4.48 -8.18
N TYR A 45 14.75 3.87 -7.41
CA TYR A 45 14.45 4.29 -6.04
C TYR A 45 15.02 3.35 -4.97
N ASP A 46 15.62 3.92 -3.94
CA ASP A 46 16.08 3.19 -2.77
C ASP A 46 14.93 2.82 -1.82
N VAL A 47 13.87 3.66 -1.80
CA VAL A 47 12.71 3.50 -0.91
C VAL A 47 11.43 3.84 -1.65
N ILE A 48 10.40 3.01 -1.49
CA ILE A 48 9.06 3.26 -2.04
C ILE A 48 8.00 3.17 -0.94
N PHE A 49 7.12 4.17 -0.89
CA PHE A 49 5.87 4.12 -0.11
C PHE A 49 4.70 4.02 -1.09
N CYS A 50 3.86 3.00 -0.92
CA CYS A 50 2.63 2.78 -1.68
C CYS A 50 1.54 2.31 -0.71
N ASN A 51 0.83 3.28 -0.13
CA ASN A 51 -0.15 3.04 0.90
C ASN A 51 -1.55 3.27 0.34
N HIS A 52 -2.46 2.33 0.54
CA HIS A 52 -3.86 2.44 0.14
C HIS A 52 -4.05 2.78 -1.35
N VAL A 53 -3.39 2.00 -2.22
CA VAL A 53 -3.46 2.15 -3.67
C VAL A 53 -3.83 0.82 -4.34
N LEU A 54 -3.23 -0.29 -3.90
CA LEU A 54 -3.36 -1.57 -4.60
C LEU A 54 -4.78 -2.17 -4.53
N GLU A 55 -5.59 -1.72 -3.59
CA GLU A 55 -7.02 -2.08 -3.51
C GLU A 55 -7.88 -1.40 -4.57
N HIS A 56 -7.37 -0.35 -5.24
CA HIS A 56 -8.10 0.42 -6.24
C HIS A 56 -7.72 0.06 -7.69
N VAL A 57 -6.57 -0.60 -7.91
CA VAL A 57 -6.05 -0.88 -9.25
C VAL A 57 -6.67 -2.16 -9.82
N GLU A 58 -6.85 -2.24 -11.14
CA GLU A 58 -7.46 -3.42 -11.78
C GLU A 58 -6.54 -4.65 -11.69
N ASP A 59 -5.26 -4.52 -12.02
CA ASP A 59 -4.25 -5.59 -11.95
C ASP A 59 -3.19 -5.26 -10.88
N ASP A 60 -3.41 -5.78 -9.67
CA ASP A 60 -2.51 -5.57 -8.54
C ASP A 60 -1.14 -6.24 -8.76
N HIS A 61 -1.09 -7.37 -9.45
CA HIS A 61 0.16 -8.07 -9.75
C HIS A 61 1.05 -7.27 -10.71
N GLN A 62 0.46 -6.70 -11.77
CA GLN A 62 1.17 -5.82 -12.70
C GLN A 62 1.71 -4.59 -11.96
N CYS A 63 0.89 -3.95 -11.12
CA CYS A 63 1.32 -2.79 -10.33
C CYS A 63 2.45 -3.15 -9.35
N MET A 64 2.35 -4.28 -8.65
CA MET A 64 3.42 -4.76 -7.77
C MET A 64 4.71 -5.05 -8.54
N THR A 65 4.62 -5.59 -9.75
CA THR A 65 5.77 -5.87 -10.61
C THR A 65 6.45 -4.57 -11.05
N GLU A 66 5.70 -3.55 -11.42
CA GLU A 66 6.24 -2.23 -11.76
C GLU A 66 6.92 -1.55 -10.56
N LEU A 67 6.31 -1.62 -9.37
CA LEU A 67 6.93 -1.14 -8.13
C LEU A 67 8.23 -1.88 -7.81
N TYR A 68 8.27 -3.19 -8.04
CA TYR A 68 9.47 -3.99 -7.90
C TYR A 68 10.55 -3.58 -8.90
N ARG A 69 10.18 -3.35 -10.16
CA ARG A 69 11.09 -2.96 -11.24
C ARG A 69 11.82 -1.65 -10.94
N ILE A 70 11.09 -0.63 -10.49
CA ILE A 70 11.69 0.68 -10.20
C ILE A 70 12.47 0.73 -8.88
N MET A 71 12.32 -0.27 -8.02
CA MET A 71 13.07 -0.36 -6.76
C MET A 71 14.48 -0.92 -7.02
N LYS A 72 15.50 -0.26 -6.47
CA LYS A 72 16.89 -0.75 -6.53
C LYS A 72 17.06 -2.09 -5.81
N PRO A 73 18.00 -2.94 -6.24
CA PRO A 73 18.48 -4.04 -5.42
C PRO A 73 18.95 -3.54 -4.05
N GLY A 74 18.46 -4.18 -2.97
CA GLY A 74 18.73 -3.74 -1.59
C GLY A 74 17.83 -2.59 -1.11
N GLY A 75 17.00 -2.02 -1.99
CA GLY A 75 15.95 -1.09 -1.62
C GLY A 75 14.86 -1.72 -0.76
N TRP A 76 14.03 -0.90 -0.15
CA TRP A 76 12.89 -1.35 0.66
C TRP A 76 11.66 -0.49 0.45
N GLY A 77 10.51 -0.98 0.87
CA GLY A 77 9.26 -0.23 0.73
C GLY A 77 8.26 -0.53 1.83
N ILE A 78 7.25 0.33 1.92
CA ILE A 78 6.03 0.10 2.71
C ILE A 78 4.87 0.05 1.73
N PHE A 79 4.17 -1.09 1.72
CA PHE A 79 3.02 -1.35 0.86
C PHE A 79 1.84 -1.72 1.76
N GLN A 80 1.00 -0.74 2.05
CA GLN A 80 -0.07 -0.84 3.02
C GLN A 80 -1.41 -0.92 2.31
N VAL A 81 -2.21 -1.92 2.68
CA VAL A 81 -3.57 -2.13 2.16
C VAL A 81 -4.51 -2.54 3.28
N PRO A 82 -5.82 -2.35 3.14
CA PRO A 82 -6.81 -2.98 4.01
C PRO A 82 -6.78 -4.50 3.85
N ILE A 83 -6.69 -5.23 4.95
CA ILE A 83 -6.70 -6.70 4.95
C ILE A 83 -7.86 -7.22 5.81
N ASP A 84 -8.68 -8.09 5.26
CA ASP A 84 -9.61 -8.90 6.03
C ASP A 84 -8.88 -10.13 6.59
N SER A 85 -8.50 -10.06 7.85
CA SER A 85 -7.78 -11.16 8.52
C SER A 85 -8.59 -12.44 8.71
N THR A 86 -9.90 -12.40 8.47
CA THR A 86 -10.78 -13.60 8.52
C THR A 86 -10.71 -14.40 7.22
N ARG A 87 -10.29 -13.76 6.10
CA ARG A 87 -10.13 -14.39 4.80
C ARG A 87 -8.72 -14.95 4.62
N THR A 88 -8.64 -16.16 4.07
CA THR A 88 -7.35 -16.75 3.63
C THR A 88 -6.87 -16.17 2.34
N GLU A 89 -7.79 -15.87 1.43
CA GLU A 89 -7.52 -15.42 0.07
C GLU A 89 -8.15 -14.04 -0.17
N THR A 90 -7.52 -13.26 -1.04
CA THR A 90 -8.03 -12.00 -1.56
C THR A 90 -9.36 -12.23 -2.28
N TYR A 91 -10.34 -11.40 -1.98
CA TYR A 91 -11.65 -11.44 -2.62
C TYR A 91 -11.73 -10.38 -3.72
N GLU A 92 -11.97 -10.82 -4.92
CA GLU A 92 -12.20 -10.00 -6.11
C GLU A 92 -13.43 -10.50 -6.85
N ASP A 93 -14.22 -9.59 -7.36
CA ASP A 93 -15.32 -9.89 -8.29
C ASP A 93 -15.45 -8.74 -9.30
N PRO A 94 -14.98 -8.92 -10.54
CA PRO A 94 -15.02 -7.86 -11.55
C PRO A 94 -16.44 -7.51 -12.03
N THR A 95 -17.45 -8.30 -11.66
CA THR A 95 -18.84 -7.99 -11.97
C THR A 95 -19.44 -6.94 -11.02
N ILE A 96 -18.81 -6.72 -9.87
CA ILE A 96 -19.22 -5.69 -8.90
C ILE A 96 -18.66 -4.34 -9.33
N THR A 97 -19.46 -3.58 -10.06
CA THR A 97 -19.08 -2.26 -10.58
C THR A 97 -19.83 -1.11 -9.92
N ASP A 98 -20.96 -1.38 -9.31
CA ASP A 98 -21.76 -0.39 -8.60
C ASP A 98 -21.05 0.06 -7.31
N PRO A 99 -20.91 1.39 -7.05
CA PRO A 99 -20.23 1.91 -5.89
C PRO A 99 -20.79 1.44 -4.54
N ASP A 100 -22.11 1.33 -4.41
CA ASP A 100 -22.76 0.90 -3.17
C ASP A 100 -22.54 -0.60 -2.91
N GLU A 101 -22.48 -1.39 -3.97
CA GLU A 101 -22.12 -2.81 -3.87
C GLU A 101 -20.62 -2.98 -3.56
N ARG A 102 -19.72 -2.18 -4.16
CA ARG A 102 -18.30 -2.18 -3.80
C ARG A 102 -18.08 -1.85 -2.33
N GLU A 103 -18.78 -0.85 -1.79
CA GLU A 103 -18.68 -0.51 -0.37
C GLU A 103 -19.08 -1.69 0.54
N LYS A 104 -20.13 -2.42 0.19
CA LYS A 104 -20.57 -3.62 0.94
C LYS A 104 -19.57 -4.77 0.86
N HIS A 105 -19.01 -5.02 -0.33
CA HIS A 105 -18.15 -6.17 -0.59
C HIS A 105 -16.68 -5.89 -0.29
N PHE A 106 -16.19 -4.67 -0.58
CA PHE A 106 -14.78 -4.29 -0.52
C PHE A 106 -14.51 -3.16 0.49
N TRP A 107 -15.52 -2.74 1.27
CA TRP A 107 -15.45 -1.76 2.35
C TRP A 107 -15.30 -0.29 1.93
N GLN A 108 -15.22 -0.01 0.63
CA GLN A 108 -15.18 1.34 0.09
C GLN A 108 -15.72 1.35 -1.35
N TYR A 109 -16.35 2.44 -1.74
CA TYR A 109 -17.09 2.58 -3.01
C TYR A 109 -16.22 2.45 -4.27
N ASP A 110 -14.91 2.68 -4.18
CA ASP A 110 -13.93 2.63 -5.27
C ASP A 110 -12.89 1.50 -5.12
N HIS A 111 -13.00 0.66 -4.10
CA HIS A 111 -12.22 -0.57 -4.03
C HIS A 111 -12.70 -1.58 -5.07
N VAL A 112 -11.78 -2.32 -5.66
CA VAL A 112 -12.08 -3.41 -6.60
C VAL A 112 -11.77 -4.77 -6.01
N ARG A 113 -11.15 -4.79 -4.83
CA ARG A 113 -10.82 -6.01 -4.07
C ARG A 113 -10.75 -5.76 -2.56
N LEU A 114 -10.83 -6.86 -1.84
CA LEU A 114 -10.56 -6.93 -0.42
C LEU A 114 -9.45 -7.95 -0.17
N PHE A 115 -8.27 -7.48 0.19
CA PHE A 115 -7.12 -8.36 0.43
C PHE A 115 -7.35 -9.29 1.61
N GLY A 116 -6.94 -10.56 1.44
CA GLY A 116 -6.89 -11.58 2.46
C GLY A 116 -5.50 -11.75 3.08
N ARG A 117 -5.30 -12.85 3.81
CA ARG A 117 -4.00 -13.19 4.40
C ARG A 117 -2.96 -13.62 3.37
N ASP A 118 -3.35 -13.84 2.14
CA ASP A 118 -2.49 -14.14 0.99
C ASP A 118 -1.76 -12.90 0.43
N TYR A 119 -2.06 -11.69 0.91
CA TYR A 119 -1.42 -10.46 0.42
C TYR A 119 0.12 -10.50 0.44
N PRO A 120 0.80 -11.00 1.50
CA PRO A 120 2.25 -11.17 1.47
C PRO A 120 2.73 -12.10 0.35
N GLU A 121 1.98 -13.14 0.00
CA GLU A 121 2.34 -14.07 -1.07
C GLU A 121 2.18 -13.42 -2.45
N LYS A 122 1.17 -12.55 -2.65
CA LYS A 122 1.01 -11.76 -3.89
C LYS A 122 2.24 -10.88 -4.12
N LEU A 123 2.75 -10.21 -3.08
CA LEU A 123 3.96 -9.40 -3.16
C LEU A 123 5.22 -10.25 -3.43
N LYS A 124 5.33 -11.43 -2.81
CA LYS A 124 6.43 -12.37 -3.10
C LYS A 124 6.40 -12.85 -4.55
N ALA A 125 5.21 -13.08 -5.11
CA ALA A 125 5.03 -13.45 -6.51
C ALA A 125 5.51 -12.36 -7.47
N ALA A 126 5.42 -11.08 -7.10
CA ALA A 126 5.98 -9.96 -7.84
C ALA A 126 7.51 -9.77 -7.63
N GLY A 127 8.16 -10.59 -6.80
CA GLY A 127 9.61 -10.60 -6.59
C GLY A 127 10.09 -10.02 -5.25
N PHE A 128 9.22 -9.45 -4.44
CA PHE A 128 9.61 -8.90 -3.15
C PHE A 128 9.95 -9.97 -2.12
N LYS A 129 10.91 -9.68 -1.26
CA LYS A 129 11.04 -10.34 0.03
C LYS A 129 10.20 -9.58 1.05
N VAL A 130 9.26 -10.28 1.68
CA VAL A 130 8.25 -9.66 2.54
C VAL A 130 8.53 -9.93 4.01
N ASP A 131 8.57 -8.86 4.80
CA ASP A 131 8.54 -8.89 6.25
C ASP A 131 7.19 -8.32 6.73
N GLU A 132 6.40 -9.12 7.43
CA GLU A 132 5.17 -8.64 8.06
C GLU A 132 5.50 -7.91 9.36
N TYR A 133 5.35 -6.58 9.35
CA TYR A 133 5.56 -5.77 10.55
C TYR A 133 4.26 -5.67 11.35
N LYS A 134 4.24 -6.33 12.48
CA LYS A 134 3.12 -6.23 13.44
C LYS A 134 3.46 -5.21 14.51
N PHE A 135 2.80 -4.07 14.48
CA PHE A 135 3.06 -2.95 15.40
C PHE A 135 3.07 -3.36 16.88
N LYS A 136 2.15 -4.23 17.27
CA LYS A 136 2.03 -4.74 18.64
C LYS A 136 3.23 -5.54 19.13
N ASP A 137 4.03 -6.11 18.22
CA ASP A 137 5.21 -6.89 18.60
C ASP A 137 6.41 -5.97 18.93
N HIS A 138 6.34 -4.69 18.54
CA HIS A 138 7.43 -3.72 18.65
C HIS A 138 7.15 -2.56 19.61
N PHE A 139 5.90 -2.39 20.02
CA PHE A 139 5.49 -1.29 20.89
C PHE A 139 4.71 -1.78 22.11
N PRO A 140 4.83 -1.11 23.28
CA PRO A 140 4.06 -1.48 24.46
C PRO A 140 2.56 -1.24 24.22
N LYS A 141 1.72 -2.05 24.87
CA LYS A 141 0.26 -2.03 24.72
C LYS A 141 -0.33 -0.63 24.86
N SER A 142 0.20 0.20 25.78
CA SER A 142 -0.21 1.60 25.96
C SER A 142 -0.08 2.50 24.72
N LYS A 143 0.72 2.08 23.72
CA LYS A 143 0.90 2.84 22.47
C LYS A 143 -0.17 2.52 21.41
N TYR A 144 -0.79 1.35 21.46
CA TYR A 144 -1.75 0.91 20.43
C TYR A 144 -3.14 0.55 20.98
N GLU A 145 -3.30 0.32 22.29
CA GLU A 145 -4.58 -0.05 22.91
C GLU A 145 -5.70 0.97 22.61
N LYS A 146 -5.37 2.25 22.59
CA LYS A 146 -6.34 3.29 22.21
C LYS A 146 -6.78 3.13 20.76
N VAL A 147 -5.84 2.83 19.87
CA VAL A 147 -6.11 2.62 18.43
C VAL A 147 -6.93 1.33 18.22
N GLU A 148 -6.58 0.25 18.93
CA GLU A 148 -7.36 -1.00 18.89
C GLU A 148 -8.79 -0.80 19.38
N ASN A 149 -8.99 -0.10 20.51
CA ASN A 149 -10.32 0.18 21.06
C ASN A 149 -11.15 1.08 20.14
N GLU A 150 -10.53 2.07 19.50
CA GLU A 150 -11.19 2.91 18.50
C GLU A 150 -11.51 2.15 17.22
N TRP A 151 -10.67 1.19 16.85
CA TRP A 151 -10.89 0.24 15.77
C TRP A 151 -12.08 -0.67 16.05
N GLU A 152 -12.08 -1.40 17.18
CA GLU A 152 -13.16 -2.32 17.58
C GLU A 152 -14.50 -1.59 17.70
N SER A 153 -14.47 -0.30 18.07
CA SER A 153 -15.66 0.56 18.11
C SER A 153 -16.08 1.10 16.75
N GLY A 154 -15.38 0.78 15.66
CA GLY A 154 -15.66 1.23 14.29
C GLY A 154 -15.32 2.70 14.02
N ARG A 155 -14.63 3.39 14.93
CA ARG A 155 -14.29 4.81 14.81
C ARG A 155 -13.02 5.09 14.02
N ILE A 156 -12.11 4.12 13.93
CA ILE A 156 -10.89 4.21 13.10
C ILE A 156 -10.70 2.89 12.35
N LYS A 157 -10.49 2.98 11.05
CA LYS A 157 -10.10 1.85 10.20
C LYS A 157 -8.65 2.05 9.75
N ILE A 158 -7.68 1.55 10.52
CA ILE A 158 -6.26 1.57 10.14
C ILE A 158 -5.74 0.13 10.09
N LYS A 159 -5.05 -0.24 9.03
CA LYS A 159 -4.37 -1.51 8.89
C LYS A 159 -2.92 -1.30 8.48
N ILE A 160 -2.00 -2.04 9.05
CA ILE A 160 -0.56 -1.84 8.89
C ILE A 160 0.07 -3.11 8.35
N GLY A 161 0.74 -3.02 7.19
CA GLY A 161 1.71 -3.98 6.72
C GLY A 161 2.97 -3.25 6.26
N SER A 162 4.14 -3.70 6.65
CA SER A 162 5.40 -3.16 6.14
C SER A 162 6.24 -4.25 5.50
N ILE A 163 6.92 -3.89 4.41
CA ILE A 163 7.62 -4.84 3.55
C ILE A 163 9.03 -4.34 3.31
N LYS A 164 10.01 -5.22 3.46
CA LYS A 164 11.40 -4.96 3.12
C LYS A 164 11.86 -5.85 1.97
N ARG A 165 12.62 -5.29 1.05
CA ARG A 165 13.43 -6.03 0.08
C ARG A 165 14.84 -6.17 0.63
N TYR A 166 15.29 -7.40 0.86
CA TYR A 166 16.70 -7.69 1.16
C TYR A 166 17.38 -8.30 -0.09
N LEU A 167 18.69 -8.08 -0.18
CA LEU A 167 19.55 -8.63 -1.21
C LEU A 167 19.51 -10.17 -1.27
#